data_e3ad94ab10943f37185b0b3bf05bf26d
#
_entry.id   e3ad94ab10943f37185b0b3bf05bf26d
#
_cell.length_a   1.000
_cell.length_b   1.000
_cell.length_c   1.000
_cell.angle_alpha   90.00
_cell.angle_beta   90.00
_cell.angle_gamma   90.00
#
_symmetry.space_group_name_H-M   'P 1'
#
loop_
_entity.id
_entity.type
_entity.pdbx_description
1 polymer ?
#
loop_
_entity_poly.entity_id
_entity_poly.type
_entity_poly.pdbx_seq_one_letter_code
_entity_poly.pdbx_strand_id
1 'polypeptide(L)'
;MTSATITIRRSFAGIILVLGSIFSSATFAAGAVEMQVESIIRQAMEEYNQSMENNDPAAWIKYFSDNVNRTSPVSSQSGKKDFSDFMAGEYKTFKARIDVKKMIVGGRSAAVVFTWDATHRKSGDSVRIDMVGVYEMGTSGRFDSVVYYFDPAKAGKLIADMKGN
;
A
#
# COMPACT_ATOMS: atom_id res chain seq x y z
N MET A 1 66.98 31.80 44.60
CA MET A 1 66.39 31.77 43.25
C MET A 1 65.71 30.44 43.05
N THR A 2 64.40 30.42 43.25
CA THR A 2 63.63 29.19 43.28
C THR A 2 62.80 29.16 42.01
N SER A 3 63.06 28.17 41.15
CA SER A 3 62.39 28.05 39.86
C SER A 3 61.11 27.15 40.08
N ALA A 4 59.95 27.69 39.79
CA ALA A 4 58.66 26.97 39.87
C ALA A 4 58.33 26.35 38.50
N THR A 5 58.26 25.03 38.47
CA THR A 5 57.85 24.28 37.27
C THR A 5 56.33 24.11 37.29
N ILE A 6 55.66 24.71 36.31
CA ILE A 6 54.22 24.59 36.11
C ILE A 6 53.95 23.36 35.22
N THR A 7 53.34 22.33 35.79
CA THR A 7 52.87 21.15 35.07
C THR A 7 51.45 21.37 34.57
N ILE A 8 51.26 21.55 33.26
CA ILE A 8 49.95 21.59 32.62
C ILE A 8 49.50 20.19 32.31
N ARG A 9 48.56 19.66 33.11
CA ARG A 9 47.81 18.42 32.77
C ARG A 9 46.72 18.74 31.76
N ARG A 10 46.88 18.31 30.54
CA ARG A 10 45.83 18.33 29.52
C ARG A 10 44.90 17.14 29.79
N SER A 11 43.70 17.41 30.28
CA SER A 11 42.61 16.45 30.29
C SER A 11 41.94 16.45 28.91
N PHE A 12 42.28 15.48 28.07
CA PHE A 12 41.49 15.11 26.89
C PHE A 12 40.72 13.85 27.22
N ALA A 13 39.53 13.99 27.79
CA ALA A 13 38.57 12.88 27.89
C ALA A 13 37.17 13.51 27.90
N GLY A 14 36.43 13.36 26.83
CA GLY A 14 35.00 13.66 26.87
C GLY A 14 34.34 14.25 25.64
N ILE A 15 34.62 13.79 24.43
CA ILE A 15 33.76 14.09 23.25
C ILE A 15 33.82 12.92 22.26
N ILE A 16 33.37 11.72 22.61
CA ILE A 16 33.11 10.64 21.65
C ILE A 16 32.01 9.73 22.20
N LEU A 17 30.85 10.25 22.59
CA LEU A 17 29.77 9.35 23.05
C LEU A 17 28.35 9.88 22.77
N VAL A 18 28.14 10.81 21.84
CA VAL A 18 26.81 11.34 21.55
C VAL A 18 26.36 11.05 20.10
N LEU A 19 27.24 10.63 19.21
CA LEU A 19 26.87 10.38 17.81
C LEU A 19 26.33 8.96 17.52
N GLY A 20 26.50 7.99 18.40
CA GLY A 20 26.06 6.61 18.17
C GLY A 20 24.58 6.34 18.44
N SER A 21 23.91 7.15 19.27
CA SER A 21 22.54 6.88 19.71
C SER A 21 21.46 7.46 18.76
N ILE A 22 21.80 8.43 17.93
CA ILE A 22 20.83 9.08 17.03
C ILE A 22 20.53 8.21 15.79
N PHE A 23 21.53 7.46 15.31
CA PHE A 23 21.33 6.57 14.14
C PHE A 23 20.51 5.32 14.46
N SER A 24 20.58 4.77 15.65
CA SER A 24 19.82 3.58 16.04
C SER A 24 18.30 3.82 16.10
N SER A 25 17.87 4.96 16.65
CA SER A 25 16.45 5.26 16.80
C SER A 25 15.73 5.51 15.47
N ALA A 26 16.39 6.12 14.49
CA ALA A 26 15.80 6.36 13.17
C ALA A 26 15.60 5.05 12.38
N THR A 27 16.53 4.11 12.49
CA THR A 27 16.45 2.82 11.79
C THR A 27 15.35 1.92 12.39
N PHE A 28 15.18 1.92 13.71
CA PHE A 28 14.10 1.19 14.38
C PHE A 28 12.72 1.78 14.03
N ALA A 29 12.60 3.11 13.95
CA ALA A 29 11.35 3.77 13.58
C ALA A 29 10.96 3.48 12.12
N ALA A 30 11.91 3.47 11.19
CA ALA A 30 11.67 3.14 9.78
C ALA A 30 11.16 1.69 9.63
N GLY A 31 11.82 0.72 10.26
CA GLY A 31 11.40 -0.68 10.23
C GLY A 31 10.00 -0.90 10.84
N ALA A 32 9.64 -0.16 11.88
CA ALA A 32 8.30 -0.24 12.49
C ALA A 32 7.21 0.27 11.53
N VAL A 33 7.48 1.34 10.78
CA VAL A 33 6.56 1.86 9.77
C VAL A 33 6.36 0.85 8.63
N GLU A 34 7.43 0.25 8.13
CA GLU A 34 7.36 -0.75 7.07
C GLU A 34 6.56 -1.99 7.48
N MET A 35 6.78 -2.50 8.69
CA MET A 35 6.00 -3.62 9.24
C MET A 35 4.51 -3.27 9.38
N GLN A 36 4.19 -2.04 9.79
CA GLN A 36 2.81 -1.57 9.86
C GLN A 36 2.18 -1.52 8.47
N VAL A 37 2.87 -0.95 7.48
CA VAL A 37 2.41 -0.88 6.08
C VAL A 37 2.15 -2.28 5.54
N GLU A 38 3.09 -3.21 5.71
CA GLU A 38 2.95 -4.60 5.27
C GLU A 38 1.72 -5.26 5.90
N SER A 39 1.54 -5.11 7.22
CA SER A 39 0.41 -5.69 7.95
C SER A 39 -0.93 -5.17 7.44
N ILE A 40 -1.05 -3.84 7.24
CA ILE A 40 -2.29 -3.22 6.75
C ILE A 40 -2.60 -3.68 5.32
N ILE A 41 -1.59 -3.78 4.45
CA ILE A 41 -1.81 -4.26 3.08
C ILE A 41 -2.27 -5.72 3.08
N ARG A 42 -1.65 -6.60 3.87
CA ARG A 42 -2.08 -8.01 3.97
C ARG A 42 -3.53 -8.11 4.41
N GLN A 43 -3.91 -7.35 5.44
CA GLN A 43 -5.29 -7.29 5.90
C GLN A 43 -6.24 -6.75 4.81
N ALA A 44 -5.84 -5.70 4.10
CA ALA A 44 -6.67 -5.14 3.03
C ALA A 44 -6.87 -6.12 1.86
N MET A 45 -5.84 -6.89 1.49
CA MET A 45 -5.95 -7.90 0.42
C MET A 45 -6.84 -9.07 0.83
N GLU A 46 -6.74 -9.51 2.08
CA GLU A 46 -7.63 -10.54 2.61
C GLU A 46 -9.07 -10.04 2.72
N GLU A 47 -9.26 -8.82 3.22
CA GLU A 47 -10.58 -8.19 3.30
C GLU A 47 -11.21 -8.01 1.91
N TYR A 48 -10.42 -7.70 0.86
CA TYR A 48 -10.95 -7.66 -0.51
C TYR A 48 -11.62 -9.00 -0.87
N ASN A 49 -10.94 -10.12 -0.62
CA ASN A 49 -11.48 -11.45 -0.92
C ASN A 49 -12.76 -11.75 -0.14
N GLN A 50 -12.76 -11.46 1.17
CA GLN A 50 -13.92 -11.69 2.05
C GLN A 50 -15.09 -10.78 1.68
N SER A 51 -14.81 -9.51 1.44
CA SER A 51 -15.81 -8.51 1.07
C SER A 51 -16.45 -8.80 -0.31
N MET A 52 -15.66 -9.33 -1.23
CA MET A 52 -16.15 -9.75 -2.55
C MET A 52 -17.09 -10.98 -2.44
N GLU A 53 -16.78 -11.92 -1.55
CA GLU A 53 -17.64 -13.07 -1.25
C GLU A 53 -18.96 -12.63 -0.60
N ASN A 54 -18.89 -11.66 0.31
CA ASN A 54 -20.05 -11.12 1.04
C ASN A 54 -20.81 -10.04 0.28
N ASN A 55 -20.31 -9.62 -0.89
CA ASN A 55 -20.83 -8.51 -1.70
C ASN A 55 -20.91 -7.18 -0.89
N ASP A 56 -19.89 -6.93 -0.06
CA ASP A 56 -19.77 -5.75 0.80
C ASP A 56 -18.51 -4.93 0.43
N PRO A 57 -18.56 -4.06 -0.59
CA PRO A 57 -17.42 -3.24 -0.96
C PRO A 57 -16.97 -2.27 0.14
N ALA A 58 -17.86 -1.88 1.06
CA ALA A 58 -17.52 -0.94 2.13
C ALA A 58 -16.50 -1.53 3.12
N ALA A 59 -16.52 -2.83 3.33
CA ALA A 59 -15.57 -3.54 4.17
C ALA A 59 -14.12 -3.39 3.68
N TRP A 60 -13.89 -3.34 2.37
CA TRP A 60 -12.58 -3.10 1.81
C TRP A 60 -12.24 -1.62 1.67
N ILE A 61 -13.21 -0.79 1.26
CA ILE A 61 -13.03 0.66 1.06
C ILE A 61 -12.61 1.39 2.35
N LYS A 62 -12.87 0.84 3.54
CA LYS A 62 -12.42 1.41 4.82
C LYS A 62 -10.91 1.63 4.92
N TYR A 63 -10.10 0.87 4.18
CA TYR A 63 -8.64 1.00 4.15
C TYR A 63 -8.14 2.25 3.41
N PHE A 64 -9.00 2.95 2.69
CA PHE A 64 -8.64 4.12 1.89
C PHE A 64 -9.10 5.42 2.57
N SER A 65 -8.29 6.47 2.42
CA SER A 65 -8.64 7.80 2.95
C SER A 65 -9.74 8.46 2.12
N ASP A 66 -10.32 9.53 2.66
CA ASP A 66 -11.41 10.23 1.99
C ASP A 66 -10.93 10.95 0.69
N ASN A 67 -9.64 11.28 0.62
CA ASN A 67 -9.01 11.93 -0.53
C ASN A 67 -8.23 10.95 -1.42
N VAL A 68 -8.51 9.65 -1.34
CA VAL A 68 -7.79 8.63 -2.12
C VAL A 68 -7.81 8.92 -3.61
N ASN A 69 -6.66 8.70 -4.27
CA ASN A 69 -6.55 8.67 -5.72
C ASN A 69 -6.25 7.24 -6.17
N ARG A 70 -7.13 6.68 -6.96
CA ARG A 70 -6.93 5.38 -7.60
C ARG A 70 -6.76 5.55 -9.09
N THR A 71 -5.69 4.96 -9.65
CA THR A 71 -5.40 5.02 -11.09
C THR A 71 -5.10 3.62 -11.62
N SER A 72 -5.54 3.35 -12.82
CA SER A 72 -5.21 2.15 -13.60
C SER A 72 -5.12 2.48 -15.10
N PRO A 73 -4.61 1.58 -15.96
CA PRO A 73 -4.54 1.81 -17.39
C PRO A 73 -5.91 2.10 -18.06
N VAL A 74 -7.01 1.83 -17.38
CA VAL A 74 -8.37 1.85 -17.95
C VAL A 74 -9.34 2.80 -17.25
N SER A 75 -8.99 3.26 -16.05
CA SER A 75 -9.86 4.17 -15.27
C SER A 75 -9.09 4.86 -14.15
N SER A 76 -9.62 6.01 -13.71
CA SER A 76 -9.13 6.75 -12.54
C SER A 76 -10.33 7.19 -11.71
N GLN A 77 -10.17 7.19 -10.38
CA GLN A 77 -11.14 7.69 -9.42
C GLN A 77 -10.44 8.65 -8.46
N SER A 78 -11.11 9.74 -8.10
CA SER A 78 -10.61 10.74 -7.18
C SER A 78 -11.60 10.94 -6.03
N GLY A 79 -11.11 10.72 -4.82
CA GLY A 79 -11.92 10.71 -3.61
C GLY A 79 -12.63 9.38 -3.35
N LYS A 80 -12.87 9.13 -2.06
CA LYS A 80 -13.44 7.88 -1.56
C LYS A 80 -14.81 7.56 -2.15
N LYS A 81 -15.64 8.60 -2.38
CA LYS A 81 -16.98 8.39 -2.94
C LYS A 81 -16.91 7.84 -4.35
N ASP A 82 -16.12 8.47 -5.23
CA ASP A 82 -15.96 8.04 -6.62
C ASP A 82 -15.37 6.63 -6.70
N PHE A 83 -14.39 6.33 -5.82
CA PHE A 83 -13.83 5.00 -5.72
C PHE A 83 -14.83 3.97 -5.20
N SER A 84 -15.67 4.32 -4.23
CA SER A 84 -16.73 3.43 -3.71
C SER A 84 -17.76 3.10 -4.76
N ASP A 85 -18.19 4.09 -5.56
CA ASP A 85 -19.16 3.90 -6.64
C ASP A 85 -18.58 2.97 -7.73
N PHE A 86 -17.29 3.15 -8.08
CA PHE A 86 -16.58 2.25 -8.98
C PHE A 86 -16.55 0.80 -8.44
N MET A 87 -16.17 0.63 -7.18
CA MET A 87 -16.10 -0.70 -6.55
C MET A 87 -17.48 -1.36 -6.43
N ALA A 88 -18.52 -0.59 -6.13
CA ALA A 88 -19.89 -1.13 -6.14
C ALA A 88 -20.29 -1.70 -7.51
N GLY A 89 -19.87 -1.03 -8.60
CA GLY A 89 -20.03 -1.55 -9.98
C GLY A 89 -19.23 -2.83 -10.21
N GLU A 90 -17.97 -2.89 -9.76
CA GLU A 90 -17.13 -4.08 -9.88
C GLU A 90 -17.74 -5.27 -9.14
N TYR A 91 -18.18 -5.10 -7.88
CA TYR A 91 -18.79 -6.15 -7.07
C TYR A 91 -20.11 -6.65 -7.64
N LYS A 92 -20.90 -5.77 -8.22
CA LYS A 92 -22.14 -6.14 -8.91
C LYS A 92 -21.88 -6.97 -10.16
N THR A 93 -20.80 -6.67 -10.88
CA THR A 93 -20.49 -7.26 -12.18
C THR A 93 -19.69 -8.56 -12.05
N PHE A 94 -18.77 -8.63 -11.12
CA PHE A 94 -17.84 -9.75 -10.98
C PHE A 94 -17.92 -10.43 -9.63
N LYS A 95 -17.55 -11.72 -9.63
CA LYS A 95 -17.02 -12.44 -8.48
C LYS A 95 -15.50 -12.51 -8.69
N ALA A 96 -14.73 -11.90 -7.82
CA ALA A 96 -13.29 -11.81 -8.02
C ALA A 96 -12.51 -12.22 -6.77
N ARG A 97 -11.24 -12.56 -6.98
CA ARG A 97 -10.28 -12.91 -5.92
C ARG A 97 -8.91 -12.37 -6.27
N ILE A 98 -8.19 -11.92 -5.26
CA ILE A 98 -6.77 -11.53 -5.32
C ILE A 98 -5.92 -12.66 -4.73
N ASP A 99 -4.86 -13.04 -5.45
CA ASP A 99 -3.84 -13.97 -4.97
C ASP A 99 -2.48 -13.24 -4.96
N VAL A 100 -2.04 -12.82 -3.77
CA VAL A 100 -0.78 -12.07 -3.58
C VAL A 100 0.41 -12.99 -3.78
N LYS A 101 1.31 -12.62 -4.71
CA LYS A 101 2.53 -13.37 -5.03
C LYS A 101 3.76 -12.80 -4.34
N LYS A 102 3.86 -11.47 -4.28
CA LYS A 102 5.01 -10.76 -3.70
C LYS A 102 4.61 -9.39 -3.20
N MET A 103 5.25 -8.96 -2.14
CA MET A 103 5.15 -7.60 -1.61
C MET A 103 6.55 -7.03 -1.38
N ILE A 104 6.74 -5.78 -1.72
CA ILE A 104 7.96 -5.01 -1.48
C ILE A 104 7.53 -3.74 -0.78
N VAL A 105 8.01 -3.53 0.43
CA VAL A 105 7.68 -2.35 1.26
C VAL A 105 8.92 -1.47 1.37
N GLY A 106 8.73 -0.16 1.29
CA GLY A 106 9.75 0.86 1.50
C GLY A 106 9.12 2.11 2.12
N GLY A 107 9.42 2.37 3.39
CA GLY A 107 8.80 3.45 4.14
C GLY A 107 7.28 3.30 4.22
N ARG A 108 6.55 4.30 3.69
CA ARG A 108 5.07 4.31 3.67
C ARG A 108 4.47 3.79 2.36
N SER A 109 5.30 3.29 1.46
CA SER A 109 4.91 2.81 0.14
C SER A 109 5.09 1.31 0.03
N ALA A 110 4.26 0.66 -0.78
CA ALA A 110 4.47 -0.74 -1.11
C ALA A 110 4.05 -1.06 -2.55
N ALA A 111 4.82 -1.96 -3.18
CA ALA A 111 4.43 -2.60 -4.42
C ALA A 111 3.97 -4.03 -4.14
N VAL A 112 2.75 -4.36 -4.55
CA VAL A 112 2.15 -5.68 -4.39
C VAL A 112 1.95 -6.31 -5.75
N VAL A 113 2.60 -7.45 -5.97
CA VAL A 113 2.41 -8.28 -7.17
C VAL A 113 1.36 -9.32 -6.84
N PHE A 114 0.30 -9.36 -7.61
CA PHE A 114 -0.81 -10.29 -7.39
C PHE A 114 -1.49 -10.68 -8.70
N THR A 115 -2.23 -11.76 -8.65
CA THR A 115 -3.16 -12.17 -9.70
C THR A 115 -4.57 -11.78 -9.28
N TRP A 116 -5.32 -11.16 -10.18
CA TRP A 116 -6.74 -10.91 -10.03
C TRP A 116 -7.50 -11.90 -10.92
N ASP A 117 -8.20 -12.82 -10.27
CA ASP A 117 -9.06 -13.81 -10.92
C ASP A 117 -10.51 -13.34 -10.80
N ALA A 118 -11.18 -13.11 -11.92
CA ALA A 118 -12.55 -12.63 -11.91
C ALA A 118 -13.45 -13.44 -12.84
N THR A 119 -14.69 -13.67 -12.38
CA THR A 119 -15.75 -14.31 -13.15
C THR A 119 -16.91 -13.32 -13.26
N HIS A 120 -17.33 -13.03 -14.48
CA HIS A 120 -18.49 -12.18 -14.76
C HIS A 120 -19.76 -12.90 -14.28
N ARG A 121 -20.51 -12.27 -13.35
CA ARG A 121 -21.65 -12.89 -12.65
C ARG A 121 -22.78 -13.32 -13.60
N LYS A 122 -22.95 -12.63 -14.72
CA LYS A 122 -24.06 -12.83 -15.65
C LYS A 122 -23.74 -13.83 -16.76
N SER A 123 -22.53 -13.75 -17.38
CA SER A 123 -22.13 -14.65 -18.47
C SER A 123 -21.39 -15.90 -18.01
N GLY A 124 -20.76 -15.86 -16.81
CA GLY A 124 -19.87 -16.93 -16.33
C GLY A 124 -18.46 -16.86 -16.95
N ASP A 125 -18.19 -15.91 -17.82
CA ASP A 125 -16.85 -15.74 -18.42
C ASP A 125 -15.84 -15.39 -17.33
N SER A 126 -14.66 -16.01 -17.39
CA SER A 126 -13.59 -15.77 -16.42
C SER A 126 -12.37 -15.18 -17.08
N VAL A 127 -11.64 -14.35 -16.31
CA VAL A 127 -10.36 -13.77 -16.71
C VAL A 127 -9.38 -13.84 -15.55
N ARG A 128 -8.11 -13.98 -15.90
CA ARG A 128 -6.98 -13.88 -14.98
C ARG A 128 -6.04 -12.80 -15.46
N ILE A 129 -5.75 -11.84 -14.59
CA ILE A 129 -4.87 -10.70 -14.88
C ILE A 129 -3.78 -10.62 -13.81
N ASP A 130 -2.52 -10.68 -14.24
CA ASP A 130 -1.39 -10.39 -13.36
C ASP A 130 -1.24 -8.87 -13.26
N MET A 131 -1.11 -8.39 -12.03
CA MET A 131 -1.16 -6.97 -11.70
C MET A 131 -0.04 -6.60 -10.72
N VAL A 132 0.37 -5.33 -10.78
CA VAL A 132 1.14 -4.70 -9.72
C VAL A 132 0.31 -3.53 -9.20
N GLY A 133 0.03 -3.51 -7.91
CA GLY A 133 -0.56 -2.36 -7.22
C GLY A 133 0.52 -1.63 -6.42
N VAL A 134 0.71 -0.33 -6.65
CA VAL A 134 1.58 0.53 -5.84
C VAL A 134 0.70 1.35 -4.92
N TYR A 135 0.90 1.16 -3.62
CA TYR A 135 0.09 1.76 -2.55
C TYR A 135 0.93 2.78 -1.79
N GLU A 136 0.35 3.96 -1.52
CA GLU A 136 0.93 5.00 -0.67
C GLU A 136 0.04 5.18 0.57
N MET A 137 0.63 4.97 1.74
CA MET A 137 -0.07 5.13 3.02
C MET A 137 0.07 6.55 3.55
N GLY A 138 -1.06 7.22 3.78
CA GLY A 138 -1.12 8.52 4.43
C GLY A 138 -0.77 8.48 5.93
N THR A 139 -0.68 9.64 6.56
CA THR A 139 -0.41 9.76 8.00
C THR A 139 -1.54 9.23 8.87
N SER A 140 -2.75 9.09 8.32
CA SER A 140 -3.92 8.50 8.98
C SER A 140 -3.87 6.97 9.12
N GLY A 141 -2.86 6.29 8.53
CA GLY A 141 -2.79 4.83 8.45
C GLY A 141 -3.73 4.23 7.40
N ARG A 142 -4.25 5.06 6.48
CA ARG A 142 -5.06 4.65 5.33
C ARG A 142 -4.30 4.95 4.04
N PHE A 143 -4.69 4.29 2.96
CA PHE A 143 -4.09 4.53 1.65
C PHE A 143 -4.64 5.82 1.03
N ASP A 144 -3.73 6.76 0.72
CA ASP A 144 -4.04 8.01 0.03
C ASP A 144 -3.96 7.84 -1.49
N SER A 145 -3.22 6.84 -1.96
CA SER A 145 -3.07 6.56 -3.38
C SER A 145 -2.90 5.07 -3.63
N VAL A 146 -3.44 4.63 -4.76
CA VAL A 146 -3.12 3.33 -5.35
C VAL A 146 -3.06 3.43 -6.87
N VAL A 147 -1.97 2.91 -7.46
CA VAL A 147 -1.78 2.84 -8.90
C VAL A 147 -1.66 1.38 -9.30
N TYR A 148 -2.53 0.92 -10.18
CA TYR A 148 -2.48 -0.43 -10.72
C TYR A 148 -1.82 -0.45 -12.11
N TYR A 149 -0.97 -1.45 -12.31
CA TYR A 149 -0.32 -1.73 -13.58
C TYR A 149 -0.70 -3.14 -14.02
N PHE A 150 -1.24 -3.26 -15.23
CA PHE A 150 -1.60 -4.52 -15.85
C PHE A 150 -1.73 -4.33 -17.37
N ASP A 151 -1.80 -5.43 -18.11
CA ASP A 151 -2.05 -5.40 -19.55
C ASP A 151 -3.53 -5.03 -19.84
N PRO A 152 -3.82 -3.81 -20.35
CA PRO A 152 -5.19 -3.38 -20.60
C PRO A 152 -5.90 -4.23 -21.67
N ALA A 153 -5.19 -4.91 -22.57
CA ALA A 153 -5.80 -5.77 -23.58
C ALA A 153 -6.49 -6.98 -22.94
N LYS A 154 -5.95 -7.51 -21.83
CA LYS A 154 -6.59 -8.60 -21.08
C LYS A 154 -7.87 -8.14 -20.36
N ALA A 155 -7.95 -6.87 -20.00
CA ALA A 155 -9.11 -6.29 -19.33
C ALA A 155 -10.17 -5.76 -20.32
N GLY A 156 -9.89 -5.66 -21.61
CA GLY A 156 -10.70 -4.95 -22.58
C GLY A 156 -12.15 -5.45 -22.68
N LYS A 157 -12.35 -6.77 -22.69
CA LYS A 157 -13.69 -7.37 -22.69
C LYS A 157 -14.46 -7.06 -21.39
N LEU A 158 -13.79 -7.17 -20.24
CA LEU A 158 -14.40 -6.90 -18.92
C LEU A 158 -14.84 -5.45 -18.76
N ILE A 159 -14.04 -4.53 -19.29
CA ILE A 159 -14.34 -3.09 -19.23
C ILE A 159 -15.54 -2.75 -20.11
N ALA A 160 -15.65 -3.38 -21.28
CA ALA A 160 -16.81 -3.23 -22.14
C ALA A 160 -18.09 -3.69 -21.43
N ASP A 161 -18.03 -4.81 -20.71
CA ASP A 161 -19.16 -5.36 -19.96
C ASP A 161 -19.56 -4.47 -18.77
N MET A 162 -18.60 -3.81 -18.08
CA MET A 162 -18.89 -2.83 -17.02
C MET A 162 -19.57 -1.56 -17.54
N LYS A 163 -19.28 -1.13 -18.79
CA LYS A 163 -19.84 0.07 -19.39
C LYS A 163 -21.18 -0.16 -20.08
N GLY A 164 -21.53 -1.41 -20.37
CA GLY A 164 -22.77 -1.80 -21.06
C GLY A 164 -23.95 -2.11 -20.12
N ASN A 165 -23.74 -2.01 -18.80
CA ASN A 165 -24.74 -2.15 -17.75
C ASN A 165 -25.02 -0.79 -17.10
#